data_69b8a87d2fd76ce5519677d4e81c5ea2
#
_entry.id   69b8a87d2fd76ce5519677d4e81c5ea2
#
_cell.length_a   1.000
_cell.length_b   1.000
_cell.length_c   1.000
_cell.angle_alpha   90.00
_cell.angle_beta   90.00
_cell.angle_gamma   90.00
#
_symmetry.space_group_name_H-M   'P 1'
#
loop_
_entity.id
_entity.type
_entity.pdbx_description
1 polymer ?
#
loop_
_entity_poly.entity_id
_entity_poly.type
_entity_poly.pdbx_seq_one_letter_code
_entity_poly.pdbx_strand_id
1 'polypeptide(L)'
;RRPAQEIFDYIIAECDDIKDKIIVDYSKLGDMALPSSPAETGRANRKTVLALKARAALYAASPLFNPTDNRELWYRAAKANKEILDDSNGFAEKAKLLVEDYSSLWSKDNYNDATNELIFLRRATTTTNSFEGYNFPVGLENCKGGNCPTQTLVDAYEMKDTGLRPDELDNYDPANPYYTNRDPRFYLTIAKNGDEKWPNWNTVPLQTYQGGLNAEPLSGGTPTGYYLKKYCQTAVDLRAGTASKTYHSWITFRFGEFYLNYAEAVYKYLGSPYAT
;
A
#
# COMPACT_ATOMS: atom_id res chain seq x y z
N ARG A 1 -32.78 -6.50 -2.00
CA ARG A 1 -31.41 -5.95 -1.87
C ARG A 1 -31.45 -4.50 -2.37
N ARG A 2 -30.76 -3.57 -1.67
CA ARG A 2 -30.63 -2.19 -2.14
C ARG A 2 -29.64 -2.11 -3.31
N PRO A 3 -29.86 -1.22 -4.29
CA PRO A 3 -28.86 -0.90 -5.33
C PRO A 3 -27.54 -0.44 -4.71
N ALA A 4 -26.42 -0.71 -5.36
CA ALA A 4 -25.08 -0.35 -4.85
C ALA A 4 -24.93 1.17 -4.65
N GLN A 5 -25.50 1.99 -5.56
CA GLN A 5 -25.48 3.45 -5.42
C GLN A 5 -26.16 3.93 -4.14
N GLU A 6 -27.30 3.36 -3.75
CA GLU A 6 -27.97 3.73 -2.49
C GLU A 6 -27.08 3.41 -1.26
N ILE A 7 -26.29 2.35 -1.33
CA ILE A 7 -25.35 2.00 -0.24
C ILE A 7 -24.22 3.03 -0.17
N PHE A 8 -23.64 3.42 -1.32
CA PHE A 8 -22.60 4.45 -1.35
C PHE A 8 -23.15 5.80 -0.88
N ASP A 9 -24.36 6.20 -1.31
CA ASP A 9 -25.01 7.43 -0.88
C ASP A 9 -25.24 7.43 0.64
N TYR A 10 -25.69 6.31 1.19
CA TYR A 10 -25.85 6.14 2.63
C TYR A 10 -24.51 6.30 3.39
N ILE A 11 -23.43 5.63 2.95
CA ILE A 11 -22.11 5.74 3.56
C ILE A 11 -21.62 7.19 3.52
N ILE A 12 -21.76 7.86 2.40
CA ILE A 12 -21.34 9.26 2.23
C ILE A 12 -22.12 10.19 3.16
N ALA A 13 -23.45 10.01 3.24
CA ALA A 13 -24.32 10.81 4.11
C ALA A 13 -24.00 10.62 5.59
N GLU A 14 -23.77 9.38 6.05
CA GLU A 14 -23.36 9.09 7.43
C GLU A 14 -22.01 9.73 7.75
N CYS A 15 -21.05 9.66 6.81
CA CYS A 15 -19.77 10.33 6.97
C CYS A 15 -19.91 11.86 7.09
N ASP A 16 -20.78 12.47 6.30
CA ASP A 16 -21.07 13.91 6.36
C ASP A 16 -21.75 14.31 7.66
N ASP A 17 -22.62 13.48 8.21
CA ASP A 17 -23.28 13.74 9.50
C ASP A 17 -22.31 13.70 10.69
N ILE A 18 -21.32 12.78 10.65
CA ILE A 18 -20.45 12.56 11.83
C ILE A 18 -19.10 13.28 11.77
N LYS A 19 -18.63 13.72 10.60
CA LYS A 19 -17.27 14.27 10.42
C LYS A 19 -16.96 15.45 11.33
N ASP A 20 -17.96 16.28 11.67
CA ASP A 20 -17.81 17.44 12.54
C ASP A 20 -18.14 17.13 14.01
N LYS A 21 -18.62 15.93 14.31
CA LYS A 21 -18.98 15.45 15.65
C LYS A 21 -17.93 14.51 16.24
N ILE A 22 -17.12 13.87 15.38
CA ILE A 22 -16.08 12.96 15.80
C ILE A 22 -14.79 13.73 16.16
N ILE A 23 -13.98 13.12 16.99
CA ILE A 23 -12.72 13.69 17.44
C ILE A 23 -11.77 13.96 16.27
N VAL A 24 -11.12 15.10 16.27
CA VAL A 24 -10.13 15.48 15.25
C VAL A 24 -8.77 14.85 15.57
N ASP A 25 -8.35 14.95 16.83
CA ASP A 25 -7.04 14.49 17.30
C ASP A 25 -7.16 14.09 18.78
N TYR A 26 -6.86 12.85 19.08
CA TYR A 26 -6.93 12.29 20.44
C TYR A 26 -5.96 12.96 21.41
N SER A 27 -4.88 13.58 20.93
CA SER A 27 -3.93 14.31 21.76
C SER A 27 -4.46 15.67 22.25
N LYS A 28 -5.57 16.17 21.72
CA LYS A 28 -6.13 17.50 22.00
C LYS A 28 -7.33 17.48 22.97
N LEU A 29 -7.50 16.43 23.74
CA LEU A 29 -8.62 16.25 24.67
C LEU A 29 -8.38 16.88 26.06
N GLY A 30 -7.38 17.72 26.24
CA GLY A 30 -7.01 18.27 27.55
C GLY A 30 -6.65 17.16 28.54
N ASP A 31 -7.21 17.19 29.74
CA ASP A 31 -6.93 16.19 30.79
C ASP A 31 -7.37 14.74 30.42
N MET A 32 -8.23 14.60 29.43
CA MET A 32 -8.63 13.29 28.90
C MET A 32 -7.81 12.90 27.66
N ALA A 33 -6.79 13.67 27.32
CA ALA A 33 -5.96 13.36 26.16
C ALA A 33 -5.27 12.02 26.35
N LEU A 34 -5.46 11.15 25.37
CA LEU A 34 -4.63 9.96 25.27
C LEU A 34 -3.25 10.41 24.79
N PRO A 35 -2.17 9.78 25.27
CA PRO A 35 -0.85 10.15 24.82
C PRO A 35 -0.81 10.19 23.30
N SER A 36 -0.26 11.26 22.72
CA SER A 36 -0.06 11.39 21.26
C SER A 36 0.99 10.41 20.72
N SER A 37 1.24 9.38 21.52
CA SER A 37 2.16 8.31 21.13
C SER A 37 1.58 7.51 19.96
N PRO A 38 2.40 6.72 19.30
CA PRO A 38 1.98 5.70 18.34
C PRO A 38 0.78 4.86 18.80
N ALA A 39 0.50 4.85 20.12
CA ALA A 39 -0.62 4.14 20.71
C ALA A 39 -1.98 4.54 20.15
N GLU A 40 -2.18 5.79 19.74
CA GLU A 40 -3.47 6.28 19.26
C GLU A 40 -3.63 6.23 17.73
N THR A 41 -2.56 6.00 17.00
CA THR A 41 -2.62 5.76 15.57
C THR A 41 -3.41 4.48 15.30
N GLY A 42 -4.48 4.58 14.51
CA GLY A 42 -5.39 3.44 14.25
C GLY A 42 -6.73 3.54 14.98
N ARG A 43 -6.96 4.55 15.83
CA ARG A 43 -8.31 4.90 16.27
C ARG A 43 -8.99 5.76 15.22
N ALA A 44 -10.31 5.53 15.05
CA ALA A 44 -11.09 6.31 14.11
C ALA A 44 -11.23 7.77 14.60
N ASN A 45 -10.90 8.70 13.71
CA ASN A 45 -11.00 10.14 13.93
C ASN A 45 -11.59 10.82 12.67
N ARG A 46 -11.68 12.15 12.66
CA ARG A 46 -12.21 12.91 11.52
C ARG A 46 -11.56 12.52 10.19
N LYS A 47 -10.22 12.37 10.14
CA LYS A 47 -9.51 11.97 8.91
C LYS A 47 -9.94 10.58 8.43
N THR A 48 -10.19 9.66 9.35
CA THR A 48 -10.68 8.31 9.02
C THR A 48 -12.07 8.36 8.37
N VAL A 49 -12.95 9.20 8.89
CA VAL A 49 -14.31 9.41 8.34
C VAL A 49 -14.22 10.00 6.93
N LEU A 50 -13.42 11.06 6.74
CA LEU A 50 -13.20 11.67 5.43
C LEU A 50 -12.56 10.70 4.43
N ALA A 51 -11.65 9.85 4.88
CA ALA A 51 -11.03 8.81 4.06
C ALA A 51 -12.06 7.78 3.57
N LEU A 52 -12.93 7.32 4.47
CA LEU A 52 -14.01 6.40 4.11
C LEU A 52 -14.97 7.03 3.09
N LYS A 53 -15.40 8.27 3.33
CA LYS A 53 -16.24 9.05 2.42
C LYS A 53 -15.60 9.15 1.03
N ALA A 54 -14.33 9.54 0.98
CA ALA A 54 -13.61 9.76 -0.27
C ALA A 54 -13.48 8.48 -1.10
N ARG A 55 -13.13 7.35 -0.44
CA ARG A 55 -13.05 6.04 -1.10
C ARG A 55 -14.43 5.57 -1.59
N ALA A 56 -15.47 5.72 -0.78
CA ALA A 56 -16.84 5.37 -1.17
C ALA A 56 -17.32 6.18 -2.39
N ALA A 57 -17.03 7.48 -2.41
CA ALA A 57 -17.38 8.35 -3.53
C ALA A 57 -16.65 7.97 -4.82
N LEU A 58 -15.37 7.61 -4.75
CA LEU A 58 -14.61 7.14 -5.92
C LEU A 58 -15.18 5.82 -6.46
N TYR A 59 -15.45 4.86 -5.58
CA TYR A 59 -16.01 3.57 -5.99
C TYR A 59 -17.40 3.73 -6.63
N ALA A 60 -18.25 4.62 -6.08
CA ALA A 60 -19.54 4.93 -6.67
C ALA A 60 -19.42 5.50 -8.11
N ALA A 61 -18.34 6.23 -8.40
CA ALA A 61 -18.07 6.80 -9.71
C ALA A 61 -17.39 5.81 -10.68
N SER A 62 -16.82 4.71 -10.17
CA SER A 62 -16.10 3.75 -11.00
C SER A 62 -16.98 3.07 -12.05
N PRO A 63 -16.43 2.63 -13.20
CA PRO A 63 -17.21 2.04 -14.30
C PRO A 63 -18.10 0.86 -13.89
N LEU A 64 -17.69 0.08 -12.88
CA LEU A 64 -18.46 -1.05 -12.37
C LEU A 64 -19.82 -0.62 -11.79
N PHE A 65 -19.86 0.53 -11.12
CA PHE A 65 -21.05 1.05 -10.44
C PHE A 65 -21.66 2.26 -11.15
N ASN A 66 -20.98 2.81 -12.15
CA ASN A 66 -21.36 3.95 -12.97
C ASN A 66 -21.27 3.61 -14.48
N PRO A 67 -22.04 2.63 -14.97
CA PRO A 67 -21.91 2.16 -16.35
C PRO A 67 -22.34 3.20 -17.41
N THR A 68 -23.05 4.25 -17.00
CA THR A 68 -23.47 5.36 -17.87
C THR A 68 -22.46 6.52 -17.89
N ASP A 69 -21.33 6.37 -17.18
CA ASP A 69 -20.31 7.41 -17.00
C ASP A 69 -20.90 8.77 -16.57
N ASN A 70 -21.77 8.74 -15.58
CA ASN A 70 -22.35 9.95 -15.01
C ASN A 70 -21.25 10.81 -14.38
N ARG A 71 -20.97 11.96 -14.99
CA ARG A 71 -19.89 12.88 -14.59
C ARG A 71 -20.09 13.48 -13.20
N GLU A 72 -21.33 13.62 -12.73
CA GLU A 72 -21.61 14.13 -11.39
C GLU A 72 -21.08 13.22 -10.27
N LEU A 73 -20.99 11.91 -10.51
CA LEU A 73 -20.37 10.98 -9.56
C LEU A 73 -18.86 11.21 -9.49
N TRP A 74 -18.20 11.50 -10.62
CA TRP A 74 -16.78 11.87 -10.64
C TRP A 74 -16.52 13.23 -9.97
N TYR A 75 -17.40 14.22 -10.18
CA TYR A 75 -17.33 15.49 -9.47
C TYR A 75 -17.45 15.30 -7.95
N ARG A 76 -18.43 14.50 -7.51
CA ARG A 76 -18.59 14.13 -6.09
C ARG A 76 -17.34 13.44 -5.53
N ALA A 77 -16.76 12.52 -6.29
CA ALA A 77 -15.52 11.85 -5.91
C ALA A 77 -14.37 12.84 -5.79
N ALA A 78 -14.18 13.74 -6.73
CA ALA A 78 -13.18 14.80 -6.68
C ALA A 78 -13.35 15.68 -5.43
N LYS A 79 -14.59 16.14 -5.16
CA LYS A 79 -14.88 16.93 -3.95
C LYS A 79 -14.54 16.20 -2.66
N ALA A 80 -14.93 14.92 -2.53
CA ALA A 80 -14.71 14.16 -1.32
C ALA A 80 -13.19 13.90 -1.08
N ASN A 81 -12.45 13.61 -2.16
CA ASN A 81 -10.99 13.44 -2.06
C ASN A 81 -10.28 14.77 -1.78
N LYS A 82 -10.73 15.89 -2.36
CA LYS A 82 -10.20 17.20 -2.04
C LYS A 82 -10.46 17.57 -0.57
N GLU A 83 -11.64 17.28 -0.04
CA GLU A 83 -12.00 17.57 1.35
C GLU A 83 -11.03 16.95 2.36
N ILE A 84 -10.64 15.69 2.20
CA ILE A 84 -9.66 15.06 3.09
C ILE A 84 -8.26 15.65 2.90
N LEU A 85 -7.88 16.02 1.69
CA LEU A 85 -6.59 16.66 1.43
C LEU A 85 -6.51 18.05 2.06
N ASP A 86 -7.57 18.85 1.99
CA ASP A 86 -7.65 20.18 2.58
C ASP A 86 -7.72 20.13 4.12
N ASP A 87 -8.48 19.20 4.71
CA ASP A 87 -8.64 19.03 6.15
C ASP A 87 -7.31 18.75 6.88
N SER A 88 -6.35 18.32 6.15
CA SER A 88 -5.06 17.92 6.67
C SER A 88 -4.02 19.03 6.71
N ASN A 89 -4.42 20.30 6.77
CA ASN A 89 -3.57 21.49 6.83
C ASN A 89 -2.75 21.79 5.56
N GLY A 90 -3.31 21.46 4.40
CA GLY A 90 -2.82 21.94 3.13
C GLY A 90 -1.83 21.04 2.40
N PHE A 91 -1.84 21.18 1.09
CA PHE A 91 -0.98 20.44 0.15
C PHE A 91 0.52 20.62 0.42
N ALA A 92 0.95 21.77 0.95
CA ALA A 92 2.35 22.12 1.05
C ALA A 92 3.14 21.32 2.09
N GLU A 93 2.53 20.95 3.22
CA GLU A 93 3.20 20.13 4.24
C GLU A 93 3.23 18.64 3.87
N LYS A 94 2.30 18.22 3.02
CA LYS A 94 2.13 16.82 2.63
C LYS A 94 2.74 16.44 1.28
N ALA A 95 3.18 17.41 0.51
CA ALA A 95 4.07 17.17 -0.64
C ALA A 95 5.43 16.53 -0.22
N LYS A 96 5.70 16.48 1.08
CA LYS A 96 6.71 15.60 1.70
C LYS A 96 6.20 14.18 1.93
N LEU A 97 5.26 13.70 1.11
CA LEU A 97 4.94 12.29 1.06
C LEU A 97 6.23 11.52 0.79
N LEU A 98 6.50 10.59 1.63
CA LEU A 98 7.70 9.79 1.83
C LEU A 98 8.11 8.95 0.61
N VAL A 99 8.14 9.52 -0.57
CA VAL A 99 8.55 8.80 -1.79
C VAL A 99 9.99 8.29 -1.66
N GLU A 100 10.84 8.98 -0.91
CA GLU A 100 12.24 8.57 -0.70
C GLU A 100 12.35 7.39 0.26
N ASP A 101 11.40 7.23 1.17
CA ASP A 101 11.39 6.12 2.15
C ASP A 101 10.06 5.35 2.15
N TYR A 102 9.69 4.87 0.96
CA TYR A 102 8.45 4.10 0.78
C TYR A 102 8.38 2.87 1.71
N SER A 103 9.52 2.27 2.04
CA SER A 103 9.59 1.12 2.93
C SER A 103 9.25 1.45 4.39
N SER A 104 9.40 2.71 4.82
CA SER A 104 9.03 3.15 6.17
C SER A 104 7.54 2.98 6.47
N LEU A 105 6.70 2.97 5.43
CA LEU A 105 5.25 2.75 5.57
C LEU A 105 4.89 1.44 6.26
N TRP A 106 5.72 0.41 6.11
CA TRP A 106 5.48 -0.91 6.73
C TRP A 106 6.63 -1.41 7.59
N SER A 107 7.60 -0.56 7.90
CA SER A 107 8.66 -0.90 8.85
C SER A 107 8.08 -1.08 10.26
N LYS A 108 8.86 -1.68 11.16
CA LYS A 108 8.47 -1.86 12.57
C LYS A 108 8.14 -0.53 13.27
N ASP A 109 8.75 0.54 12.83
CA ASP A 109 8.64 1.89 13.41
C ASP A 109 7.72 2.81 12.59
N ASN A 110 6.89 2.22 11.69
CA ASN A 110 6.09 2.96 10.71
C ASN A 110 5.18 4.04 11.29
N TYR A 111 4.70 3.93 12.53
CA TYR A 111 3.90 4.99 13.15
C TYR A 111 4.73 6.17 13.62
N ASN A 112 6.04 6.03 13.78
CA ASN A 112 6.92 7.15 14.11
C ASN A 112 7.39 7.86 12.84
N ASP A 113 7.81 7.08 11.85
CA ASP A 113 8.48 7.57 10.65
C ASP A 113 7.49 8.01 9.56
N ALA A 114 6.34 7.33 9.46
CA ALA A 114 5.33 7.56 8.43
C ALA A 114 4.04 8.18 8.97
N THR A 115 4.01 8.72 10.19
CA THR A 115 2.81 9.23 10.85
C THR A 115 2.09 10.32 10.06
N ASN A 116 2.82 11.14 9.31
CA ASN A 116 2.23 12.20 8.49
C ASN A 116 1.47 11.68 7.28
N GLU A 117 1.80 10.49 6.77
CA GLU A 117 1.10 9.86 5.66
C GLU A 117 -0.01 8.91 6.12
N LEU A 118 0.13 8.30 7.29
CA LEU A 118 -0.82 7.31 7.79
C LEU A 118 -2.08 7.97 8.34
N ILE A 119 -3.25 7.49 7.91
CA ILE A 119 -4.56 7.97 8.37
C ILE A 119 -5.21 6.95 9.29
N PHE A 120 -5.30 5.71 8.84
CA PHE A 120 -5.94 4.63 9.59
C PHE A 120 -5.23 3.31 9.35
N LEU A 121 -4.91 2.61 10.42
CA LEU A 121 -4.24 1.31 10.36
C LEU A 121 -4.68 0.40 11.51
N ARG A 122 -4.65 -0.90 11.25
CA ARG A 122 -4.75 -1.89 12.30
C ARG A 122 -3.38 -2.10 12.92
N ARG A 123 -3.23 -1.70 14.17
CA ARG A 123 -1.99 -1.91 14.93
C ARG A 123 -1.91 -3.34 15.48
N ALA A 124 -0.72 -3.89 15.45
CA ALA A 124 -0.41 -5.07 16.24
C ALA A 124 -0.14 -4.68 17.69
N THR A 125 -0.68 -5.46 18.62
CA THR A 125 -0.42 -5.33 20.07
C THR A 125 0.63 -6.32 20.56
N THR A 126 0.99 -7.28 19.74
CA THR A 126 1.98 -8.33 20.05
C THR A 126 2.96 -8.50 18.91
N THR A 127 4.17 -8.88 19.24
CA THR A 127 5.20 -9.24 18.24
C THR A 127 4.94 -10.63 17.68
N THR A 128 5.22 -10.82 16.39
CA THR A 128 5.13 -12.09 15.69
C THR A 128 6.17 -12.18 14.59
N ASN A 129 6.48 -13.37 14.13
CA ASN A 129 7.27 -13.64 12.92
C ASN A 129 6.49 -14.52 11.93
N SER A 130 5.21 -14.71 12.18
CA SER A 130 4.39 -15.58 11.35
C SER A 130 4.24 -15.07 9.93
N PHE A 131 4.20 -13.73 9.74
CA PHE A 131 4.10 -13.14 8.41
C PHE A 131 5.34 -13.43 7.56
N GLU A 132 6.53 -13.28 8.14
CA GLU A 132 7.80 -13.63 7.52
C GLU A 132 7.89 -15.13 7.26
N GLY A 133 7.54 -15.95 8.23
CA GLY A 133 7.53 -17.40 8.08
C GLY A 133 6.63 -17.91 6.95
N TYR A 134 5.52 -17.21 6.71
CA TYR A 134 4.65 -17.54 5.58
C TYR A 134 5.15 -16.98 4.24
N ASN A 135 5.89 -15.86 4.21
CA ASN A 135 6.18 -15.13 2.98
C ASN A 135 7.64 -15.17 2.53
N PHE A 136 8.59 -15.38 3.42
CA PHE A 136 9.98 -15.57 3.00
C PHE A 136 10.13 -16.80 2.10
N PRO A 137 11.10 -16.78 1.15
CA PRO A 137 11.29 -17.83 0.17
C PRO A 137 11.46 -19.21 0.77
N VAL A 138 10.91 -20.23 0.12
CA VAL A 138 11.24 -21.63 0.45
C VAL A 138 12.74 -21.87 0.32
N GLY A 139 13.24 -22.95 0.93
CA GLY A 139 14.66 -23.26 0.97
C GLY A 139 15.40 -22.52 2.07
N LEU A 140 14.79 -21.51 2.68
CA LEU A 140 15.24 -20.87 3.90
C LEU A 140 14.57 -21.51 5.12
N GLU A 141 15.29 -21.53 6.26
CA GLU A 141 14.80 -22.18 7.47
C GLU A 141 13.50 -21.58 7.98
N ASN A 142 12.49 -22.41 8.24
CA ASN A 142 11.14 -22.02 8.70
C ASN A 142 10.36 -21.09 7.76
N CYS A 143 10.66 -21.07 6.47
CA CYS A 143 10.02 -20.23 5.44
C CYS A 143 9.16 -21.05 4.47
N LYS A 144 8.03 -20.49 4.02
CA LYS A 144 7.00 -21.22 3.24
C LYS A 144 6.68 -20.64 1.86
N GLY A 145 7.13 -19.44 1.51
CA GLY A 145 6.93 -18.83 0.19
C GLY A 145 5.47 -18.56 -0.20
N GLY A 146 4.62 -18.15 0.76
CA GLY A 146 3.16 -18.17 0.60
C GLY A 146 2.55 -17.20 -0.42
N ASN A 147 3.13 -16.01 -0.59
CA ASN A 147 2.63 -15.02 -1.56
C ASN A 147 3.65 -14.79 -2.68
N CYS A 148 3.25 -15.15 -3.89
CA CYS A 148 4.06 -15.01 -5.08
C CYS A 148 3.44 -13.95 -6.01
N PRO A 149 4.10 -12.78 -6.20
CA PRO A 149 3.65 -11.79 -7.16
C PRO A 149 3.50 -12.38 -8.57
N THR A 150 2.45 -11.96 -9.27
CA THR A 150 2.25 -12.36 -10.67
C THR A 150 3.15 -11.56 -11.59
N GLN A 151 3.46 -12.10 -12.78
CA GLN A 151 4.20 -11.37 -13.82
C GLN A 151 3.49 -10.05 -14.19
N THR A 152 2.16 -10.05 -14.28
CA THR A 152 1.37 -8.83 -14.55
C THR A 152 1.62 -7.73 -13.53
N LEU A 153 1.74 -8.08 -12.23
CA LEU A 153 2.09 -7.10 -11.21
C LEU A 153 3.53 -6.62 -11.37
N VAL A 154 4.44 -7.51 -11.69
CA VAL A 154 5.85 -7.18 -11.93
C VAL A 154 5.99 -6.21 -13.12
N ASP A 155 5.28 -6.46 -14.21
CA ASP A 155 5.30 -5.63 -15.40
C ASP A 155 4.65 -4.25 -15.19
N ALA A 156 3.70 -4.15 -14.25
CA ALA A 156 3.07 -2.87 -13.90
C ALA A 156 4.03 -1.86 -13.23
N TYR A 157 5.21 -2.29 -12.78
CA TYR A 157 6.27 -1.36 -12.40
C TYR A 157 6.99 -0.90 -13.67
N GLU A 158 6.94 0.39 -13.95
CA GLU A 158 7.49 1.00 -15.16
C GLU A 158 9.03 1.03 -15.17
N MET A 159 9.61 1.24 -16.32
CA MET A 159 11.03 1.58 -16.47
C MET A 159 11.25 3.01 -15.96
N LYS A 160 12.28 3.22 -15.15
CA LYS A 160 12.55 4.49 -14.49
C LYS A 160 12.80 5.64 -15.48
N ASP A 161 13.44 5.34 -16.58
CA ASP A 161 13.87 6.38 -17.55
C ASP A 161 12.75 6.77 -18.51
N THR A 162 11.92 5.83 -18.91
CA THR A 162 10.90 6.02 -19.95
C THR A 162 9.50 6.18 -19.42
N GLY A 163 9.21 5.67 -18.20
CA GLY A 163 7.85 5.57 -17.68
C GLY A 163 6.98 4.55 -18.43
N LEU A 164 7.58 3.73 -19.28
CA LEU A 164 6.89 2.66 -20.01
C LEU A 164 7.01 1.35 -19.24
N ARG A 165 6.02 0.50 -19.38
CA ARG A 165 6.15 -0.89 -18.93
C ARG A 165 7.19 -1.62 -19.80
N PRO A 166 7.83 -2.70 -19.29
CA PRO A 166 8.80 -3.44 -20.10
C PRO A 166 8.25 -3.90 -21.44
N ASP A 167 7.00 -4.38 -21.47
CA ASP A 167 6.32 -4.90 -22.67
C ASP A 167 5.88 -3.80 -23.66
N GLU A 168 6.03 -2.52 -23.29
CA GLU A 168 5.75 -1.36 -24.16
C GLU A 168 7.03 -0.79 -24.82
N LEU A 169 8.20 -1.36 -24.53
CA LEU A 169 9.45 -0.92 -25.13
C LEU A 169 9.57 -1.35 -26.60
N ASP A 170 10.06 -0.47 -27.45
CA ASP A 170 10.28 -0.76 -28.88
C ASP A 170 11.17 -1.97 -29.12
N ASN A 171 12.11 -2.24 -28.22
CA ASN A 171 13.06 -3.34 -28.27
C ASN A 171 12.76 -4.42 -27.21
N TYR A 172 11.50 -4.62 -26.87
CA TYR A 172 11.10 -5.62 -25.89
C TYR A 172 11.58 -7.02 -26.25
N ASP A 173 12.27 -7.65 -25.30
CA ASP A 173 12.71 -9.06 -25.38
C ASP A 173 12.05 -9.86 -24.26
N PRO A 174 11.13 -10.80 -24.58
CA PRO A 174 10.46 -11.62 -23.56
C PRO A 174 11.40 -12.53 -22.78
N ALA A 175 12.62 -12.78 -23.27
CA ALA A 175 13.65 -13.53 -22.54
C ALA A 175 14.39 -12.67 -21.49
N ASN A 176 14.33 -11.35 -21.60
CA ASN A 176 14.94 -10.44 -20.64
C ASN A 176 13.98 -10.19 -19.46
N PRO A 177 14.36 -10.51 -18.22
CA PRO A 177 13.50 -10.28 -17.07
C PRO A 177 13.38 -8.79 -16.67
N TYR A 178 14.10 -7.88 -17.31
CA TYR A 178 14.07 -6.44 -17.06
C TYR A 178 14.17 -6.07 -15.56
N TYR A 179 15.15 -6.64 -14.86
CA TYR A 179 15.33 -6.40 -13.41
C TYR A 179 16.07 -5.11 -13.08
N THR A 180 16.65 -4.44 -14.07
CA THR A 180 17.40 -3.19 -13.90
C THR A 180 16.57 -2.00 -14.36
N ASN A 181 16.89 -0.81 -13.83
CA ASN A 181 16.29 0.45 -14.24
C ASN A 181 14.76 0.50 -14.16
N ARG A 182 14.20 -0.10 -13.10
CA ARG A 182 12.77 -0.11 -12.81
C ARG A 182 12.40 0.98 -11.81
N ASP A 183 11.11 1.29 -11.71
CA ASP A 183 10.56 2.07 -10.62
C ASP A 183 11.15 1.61 -9.27
N PRO A 184 11.64 2.51 -8.42
CA PRO A 184 12.25 2.15 -7.13
C PRO A 184 11.37 1.28 -6.25
N ARG A 185 10.04 1.40 -6.35
CA ARG A 185 9.08 0.59 -5.59
C ARG A 185 9.13 -0.89 -5.97
N PHE A 186 9.55 -1.22 -7.18
CA PHE A 186 9.77 -2.60 -7.60
C PHE A 186 10.72 -3.32 -6.66
N TYR A 187 11.88 -2.74 -6.39
CA TYR A 187 12.92 -3.34 -5.54
C TYR A 187 12.53 -3.47 -4.08
N LEU A 188 11.58 -2.63 -3.62
CA LEU A 188 11.08 -2.63 -2.25
C LEU A 188 9.90 -3.59 -2.04
N THR A 189 9.24 -4.01 -3.11
CA THR A 189 8.00 -4.80 -3.02
C THR A 189 8.12 -6.21 -3.56
N ILE A 190 9.04 -6.45 -4.49
CA ILE A 190 9.23 -7.71 -5.20
C ILE A 190 10.60 -8.31 -4.86
N ALA A 191 10.62 -9.56 -4.41
CA ALA A 191 11.83 -10.36 -4.33
C ALA A 191 11.95 -11.21 -5.59
N LYS A 192 13.13 -11.21 -6.21
CA LYS A 192 13.39 -11.80 -7.52
C LYS A 192 14.67 -12.61 -7.54
N ASN A 193 14.89 -13.32 -8.61
CA ASN A 193 16.14 -14.04 -8.82
C ASN A 193 17.36 -13.12 -8.69
N GLY A 194 18.39 -13.58 -8.00
CA GLY A 194 19.63 -12.84 -7.79
C GLY A 194 19.57 -11.78 -6.67
N ASP A 195 18.45 -11.62 -5.96
CA ASP A 195 18.40 -10.70 -4.82
C ASP A 195 19.35 -11.18 -3.70
N GLU A 196 20.28 -10.32 -3.35
CA GLU A 196 21.25 -10.57 -2.30
C GLU A 196 20.70 -10.17 -0.93
N LYS A 197 21.13 -10.90 0.12
CA LYS A 197 20.80 -10.58 1.52
C LYS A 197 19.32 -10.31 1.78
N TRP A 198 18.47 -11.12 1.15
CA TRP A 198 17.04 -11.04 1.42
C TRP A 198 16.46 -12.41 1.78
N PRO A 199 15.94 -12.58 3.02
CA PRO A 199 16.04 -11.63 4.15
C PRO A 199 17.51 -11.38 4.57
N ASN A 200 17.75 -10.42 5.46
CA ASN A 200 19.10 -9.94 5.79
C ASN A 200 20.09 -11.03 6.22
N TRP A 201 19.60 -12.11 6.82
CA TRP A 201 20.40 -13.24 7.27
C TRP A 201 20.65 -14.30 6.17
N ASN A 202 20.04 -14.15 4.99
CA ASN A 202 20.35 -15.00 3.85
C ASN A 202 21.72 -14.62 3.26
N THR A 203 22.61 -15.59 3.14
CA THR A 203 23.98 -15.38 2.67
C THR A 203 24.18 -15.74 1.20
N VAL A 204 23.17 -16.36 0.58
CA VAL A 204 23.19 -16.79 -0.82
C VAL A 204 22.15 -15.99 -1.60
N PRO A 205 22.49 -15.43 -2.78
CA PRO A 205 21.49 -14.78 -3.63
C PRO A 205 20.32 -15.71 -3.93
N LEU A 206 19.09 -15.14 -4.01
CA LEU A 206 17.91 -15.93 -4.30
C LEU A 206 18.02 -16.63 -5.66
N GLN A 207 17.63 -17.89 -5.69
CA GLN A 207 17.60 -18.75 -6.89
C GLN A 207 16.16 -19.17 -7.15
N THR A 208 15.40 -18.30 -7.82
CA THR A 208 13.95 -18.50 -8.08
C THR A 208 13.66 -19.13 -9.43
N TYR A 209 14.67 -19.56 -10.15
CA TYR A 209 14.54 -20.36 -11.37
C TYR A 209 14.26 -21.83 -11.05
N GLN A 210 13.65 -22.55 -11.98
CA GLN A 210 13.31 -23.97 -11.80
C GLN A 210 14.55 -24.79 -11.42
N GLY A 211 14.48 -25.54 -10.32
CA GLY A 211 15.59 -26.30 -9.75
C GLY A 211 16.53 -25.48 -8.88
N GLY A 212 16.30 -24.19 -8.72
CA GLY A 212 17.06 -23.33 -7.80
C GLY A 212 16.71 -23.57 -6.33
N LEU A 213 17.52 -23.03 -5.42
CA LEU A 213 17.37 -23.23 -3.98
C LEU A 213 16.06 -22.65 -3.40
N ASN A 214 15.41 -21.74 -4.12
CA ASN A 214 14.20 -21.04 -3.67
C ASN A 214 13.03 -21.19 -4.67
N ALA A 215 12.94 -22.31 -5.35
CA ALA A 215 11.94 -22.52 -6.39
C ALA A 215 11.43 -23.97 -6.43
N GLU A 216 10.56 -24.28 -7.38
CA GLU A 216 10.21 -25.66 -7.69
C GLU A 216 11.45 -26.48 -8.08
N PRO A 217 11.52 -27.77 -7.68
CA PRO A 217 10.45 -28.60 -7.14
C PRO A 217 10.29 -28.58 -5.62
N LEU A 218 10.88 -27.60 -4.89
CA LEU A 218 10.64 -27.49 -3.46
C LEU A 218 9.15 -27.22 -3.17
N SER A 219 8.61 -27.92 -2.14
CA SER A 219 7.23 -27.69 -1.72
C SER A 219 7.03 -26.22 -1.31
N GLY A 220 6.08 -25.53 -1.93
CA GLY A 220 5.88 -24.08 -1.76
C GLY A 220 6.83 -23.21 -2.59
N GLY A 221 7.59 -23.81 -3.52
CA GLY A 221 8.40 -23.05 -4.48
C GLY A 221 7.54 -22.11 -5.31
N THR A 222 8.09 -20.94 -5.60
CA THR A 222 7.35 -19.92 -6.37
C THR A 222 7.02 -20.41 -7.79
N PRO A 223 5.74 -20.37 -8.19
CA PRO A 223 5.35 -20.69 -9.57
C PRO A 223 5.60 -19.53 -10.55
N THR A 224 5.94 -18.35 -10.06
CA THR A 224 6.09 -17.13 -10.86
C THR A 224 7.54 -16.61 -10.92
N GLY A 225 8.44 -17.20 -10.15
CA GLY A 225 9.82 -16.71 -10.03
C GLY A 225 9.99 -15.53 -9.06
N TYR A 226 8.93 -15.13 -8.34
CA TYR A 226 8.92 -13.97 -7.45
C TYR A 226 8.41 -14.32 -6.06
N TYR A 227 8.83 -13.53 -5.06
CA TYR A 227 8.30 -13.56 -3.70
C TYR A 227 7.94 -12.16 -3.22
N LEU A 228 7.14 -12.07 -2.15
CA LEU A 228 6.69 -10.83 -1.57
C LEU A 228 7.76 -10.21 -0.67
N LYS A 229 8.18 -8.96 -0.98
CA LYS A 229 8.96 -8.12 -0.04
C LYS A 229 8.09 -7.20 0.80
N LYS A 230 7.03 -6.66 0.21
CA LYS A 230 6.18 -5.66 0.87
C LYS A 230 5.63 -6.18 2.19
N TYR A 231 5.72 -5.38 3.25
CA TYR A 231 5.39 -5.71 4.64
C TYR A 231 6.32 -6.75 5.32
N CYS A 232 7.19 -7.43 4.61
CA CYS A 232 8.18 -8.31 5.24
C CYS A 232 9.27 -7.49 5.92
N GLN A 233 9.54 -7.79 7.19
CA GLN A 233 10.62 -7.16 7.95
C GLN A 233 11.90 -7.95 7.75
N THR A 234 12.79 -7.45 6.92
CA THR A 234 14.01 -8.18 6.48
C THR A 234 14.96 -8.55 7.60
N ALA A 235 14.87 -7.85 8.73
CA ALA A 235 15.67 -8.12 9.95
C ALA A 235 15.10 -9.25 10.82
N VAL A 236 13.89 -9.74 10.53
CA VAL A 236 13.31 -10.86 11.28
C VAL A 236 14.05 -12.15 10.91
N ASP A 237 14.68 -12.74 11.90
CA ASP A 237 15.38 -14.02 11.78
C ASP A 237 14.42 -15.16 12.14
N LEU A 238 14.41 -16.22 11.35
CA LEU A 238 13.59 -17.41 11.58
C LEU A 238 14.41 -18.66 11.90
N ARG A 239 15.73 -18.54 11.93
CA ARG A 239 16.63 -19.66 12.20
C ARG A 239 16.51 -20.09 13.66
N ALA A 240 16.67 -21.38 13.91
CA ALA A 240 16.70 -21.91 15.26
C ALA A 240 17.81 -21.27 16.10
N GLY A 241 17.48 -20.86 17.33
CA GLY A 241 18.41 -20.24 18.25
C GLY A 241 18.60 -18.73 18.10
N THR A 242 18.25 -18.13 16.97
CA THR A 242 18.33 -16.69 16.70
C THR A 242 16.97 -16.05 16.34
N ALA A 243 15.89 -16.83 16.40
CA ALA A 243 14.56 -16.40 15.99
C ALA A 243 14.13 -15.10 16.67
N SER A 244 13.72 -14.13 15.87
CA SER A 244 13.24 -12.84 16.32
C SER A 244 11.78 -12.60 15.89
N LYS A 245 11.16 -11.58 16.47
CA LYS A 245 9.76 -11.20 16.21
C LYS A 245 9.66 -9.70 16.07
N THR A 246 8.64 -9.24 15.35
CA THR A 246 8.38 -7.82 15.16
C THR A 246 6.89 -7.51 15.25
N TYR A 247 6.56 -6.22 15.35
CA TYR A 247 5.19 -5.74 15.19
C TYR A 247 4.84 -5.60 13.71
N HIS A 248 3.58 -5.93 13.37
CA HIS A 248 3.02 -5.64 12.07
C HIS A 248 1.80 -4.73 12.20
N SER A 249 1.80 -3.63 11.45
CA SER A 249 0.68 -2.72 11.35
C SER A 249 0.15 -2.71 9.92
N TRP A 250 -1.16 -2.92 9.76
CA TRP A 250 -1.79 -3.03 8.44
C TRP A 250 -2.47 -1.73 8.10
N ILE A 251 -1.98 -1.05 7.07
CA ILE A 251 -2.48 0.25 6.63
C ILE A 251 -3.79 0.07 5.87
N THR A 252 -4.84 0.75 6.35
CA THR A 252 -6.14 0.81 5.69
C THR A 252 -6.29 2.06 4.84
N PHE A 253 -5.88 3.22 5.37
CA PHE A 253 -5.90 4.50 4.67
C PHE A 253 -4.59 5.24 4.84
N ARG A 254 -4.08 5.80 3.75
CA ARG A 254 -2.93 6.70 3.73
C ARG A 254 -3.14 7.83 2.72
N PHE A 255 -2.50 8.98 2.92
CA PHE A 255 -2.69 10.15 2.06
C PHE A 255 -2.33 9.93 0.59
N GLY A 256 -1.31 9.12 0.30
CA GLY A 256 -0.93 8.78 -1.08
C GLY A 256 -2.09 8.23 -1.92
N GLU A 257 -3.02 7.50 -1.30
CA GLU A 257 -4.25 7.04 -1.96
C GLU A 257 -5.11 8.21 -2.43
N PHE A 258 -5.34 9.20 -1.56
CA PHE A 258 -6.28 10.29 -1.83
C PHE A 258 -5.77 11.29 -2.84
N TYR A 259 -4.45 11.46 -2.96
CA TYR A 259 -3.86 12.20 -4.08
C TYR A 259 -4.11 11.52 -5.42
N LEU A 260 -3.93 10.22 -5.51
CA LEU A 260 -4.20 9.45 -6.72
C LEU A 260 -5.70 9.43 -7.05
N ASN A 261 -6.54 9.22 -6.05
CA ASN A 261 -7.99 9.24 -6.20
C ASN A 261 -8.50 10.60 -6.68
N TYR A 262 -7.94 11.69 -6.15
CA TYR A 262 -8.28 13.05 -6.58
C TYR A 262 -7.88 13.28 -8.04
N ALA A 263 -6.65 12.91 -8.41
CA ALA A 263 -6.18 13.04 -9.78
C ALA A 263 -7.05 12.25 -10.77
N GLU A 264 -7.40 11.00 -10.44
CA GLU A 264 -8.30 10.18 -11.26
C GLU A 264 -9.68 10.82 -11.41
N ALA A 265 -10.28 11.23 -10.29
CA ALA A 265 -11.63 11.80 -10.31
C ALA A 265 -11.68 13.13 -11.08
N VAL A 266 -10.69 13.99 -10.94
CA VAL A 266 -10.58 15.24 -11.70
C VAL A 266 -10.38 14.96 -13.19
N TYR A 267 -9.48 14.06 -13.54
CA TYR A 267 -9.26 13.66 -14.94
C TYR A 267 -10.54 13.14 -15.60
N LYS A 268 -11.25 12.25 -14.93
CA LYS A 268 -12.52 11.68 -15.43
C LYS A 268 -13.62 12.73 -15.55
N TYR A 269 -13.69 13.65 -14.58
CA TYR A 269 -14.67 14.75 -14.62
C TYR A 269 -14.37 15.76 -15.73
N LEU A 270 -13.14 16.18 -15.88
CA LEU A 270 -12.75 17.25 -16.82
C LEU A 270 -12.41 16.70 -18.22
N GLY A 271 -12.06 15.44 -18.35
CA GLY A 271 -11.63 14.81 -19.60
C GLY A 271 -10.19 15.17 -20.00
N SER A 272 -9.45 15.85 -19.12
CA SER A 272 -8.05 16.22 -19.37
C SER A 272 -7.31 16.41 -18.04
N PRO A 273 -6.04 15.97 -17.91
CA PRO A 273 -5.22 16.22 -16.74
C PRO A 273 -4.82 17.70 -16.59
N TYR A 274 -4.96 18.51 -17.65
CA TYR A 274 -4.56 19.92 -17.69
C TYR A 274 -5.76 20.89 -17.64
N ALA A 275 -6.98 20.40 -17.48
CA ALA A 275 -8.14 21.26 -17.30
C ALA A 275 -8.09 21.82 -15.85
N THR A 276 -7.78 23.08 -15.74
CA THR A 276 -7.74 23.87 -14.48
C THR A 276 -9.12 24.39 -14.09
#